data_bd3aca3fa7066d486cabd00afd8506f0
#
_entry.id   bd3aca3fa7066d486cabd00afd8506f0
#
_cell.length_a   1.000
_cell.length_b   1.000
_cell.length_c   1.000
_cell.angle_alpha   90.00
_cell.angle_beta   90.00
_cell.angle_gamma   90.00
#
_symmetry.space_group_name_H-M   'P 1'
#
loop_
_entity.id
_entity.type
_entity.pdbx_description
1 polymer ?
#
loop_
_entity_poly.entity_id
_entity_poly.type
_entity_poly.pdbx_seq_one_letter_code
_entity_poly.pdbx_strand_id
1 'polypeptide(L)'
;MIKGSDISNLNGKVNINLLKNEGHQFVISKATEGGTFKDKYYNDNIADTKSLGLISAGYHFANFQDKSKAIREANFFKSIAVGAKPDFVVLDFEQKCSGDMTDACLAFLDIISDIAPAIIYCNPSYIKEHLNSKITKYPLWVAHYGVKSPSFTLWDKYSIWQFTDKGQISGVSGYIDLNYMTDDFYNSLKGGKKKVKYVVISGKGPDERAANYLADYLQCPVMTNDKTFDYSGFENVIGIGGKKENYTGYLTRLISGKDRYATNQAVLDFIKNGGK
;
A
#
# COMPACT_ATOMS: atom_id res chain seq x y z
N MET A 1 5.69 9.34 -8.36
CA MET A 1 4.23 9.27 -8.07
C MET A 1 3.51 8.56 -9.20
N ILE A 2 2.53 7.76 -8.89
CA ILE A 2 1.80 6.86 -9.79
C ILE A 2 0.46 7.51 -10.15
N LYS A 3 0.15 7.62 -11.47
CA LYS A 3 -1.09 8.22 -11.96
C LYS A 3 -2.25 7.23 -11.93
N GLY A 4 -3.45 7.67 -11.56
CA GLY A 4 -4.68 6.88 -11.60
C GLY A 4 -5.93 7.75 -11.65
N SER A 5 -7.08 7.10 -11.68
CA SER A 5 -8.39 7.75 -11.66
C SER A 5 -9.34 7.07 -10.69
N ASP A 6 -10.33 7.81 -10.23
CA ASP A 6 -11.53 7.22 -9.65
C ASP A 6 -12.75 7.47 -10.54
N ILE A 7 -13.65 6.49 -10.54
CA ILE A 7 -14.80 6.41 -11.43
C ILE A 7 -16.05 5.88 -10.72
N SER A 8 -17.20 6.25 -11.26
CA SER A 8 -18.50 5.78 -10.78
C SER A 8 -19.48 5.58 -11.94
N ASN A 9 -20.69 5.16 -11.63
CA ASN A 9 -21.79 5.09 -12.61
C ASN A 9 -22.08 6.44 -13.30
N LEU A 10 -21.67 7.57 -12.72
CA LEU A 10 -21.82 8.90 -13.31
C LEU A 10 -20.95 9.09 -14.56
N ASN A 11 -19.80 8.40 -14.63
CA ASN A 11 -18.94 8.38 -15.82
C ASN A 11 -19.44 7.41 -16.91
N GLY A 12 -20.56 6.68 -16.67
CA GLY A 12 -21.01 5.61 -17.54
C GLY A 12 -20.09 4.39 -17.51
N LYS A 13 -20.12 3.57 -18.54
CA LYS A 13 -19.19 2.45 -18.68
C LYS A 13 -17.87 2.95 -19.26
N VAL A 14 -16.85 3.09 -18.41
CA VAL A 14 -15.52 3.54 -18.81
C VAL A 14 -14.73 2.38 -19.42
N ASN A 15 -14.10 2.61 -20.56
CA ASN A 15 -13.13 1.67 -21.11
C ASN A 15 -11.77 1.83 -20.42
N ILE A 16 -11.43 0.93 -19.50
CA ILE A 16 -10.22 0.99 -18.67
C ILE A 16 -8.94 0.93 -19.51
N ASN A 17 -8.96 0.35 -20.73
CA ASN A 17 -7.82 0.40 -21.64
C ASN A 17 -7.40 1.83 -22.01
N LEU A 18 -8.37 2.75 -22.14
CA LEU A 18 -8.06 4.16 -22.43
C LEU A 18 -7.28 4.80 -21.27
N LEU A 19 -7.68 4.52 -20.03
CA LEU A 19 -6.96 4.98 -18.84
C LEU A 19 -5.54 4.42 -18.81
N LYS A 20 -5.38 3.13 -19.07
CA LYS A 20 -4.05 2.48 -19.14
C LYS A 20 -3.16 3.12 -20.21
N ASN A 21 -3.69 3.38 -21.40
CA ASN A 21 -2.95 4.01 -22.50
C ASN A 21 -2.50 5.44 -22.17
N GLU A 22 -3.25 6.14 -21.32
CA GLU A 22 -2.90 7.46 -20.77
C GLU A 22 -1.94 7.38 -19.55
N GLY A 23 -1.40 6.18 -19.28
CA GLY A 23 -0.39 5.95 -18.25
C GLY A 23 -0.95 5.72 -16.84
N HIS A 24 -2.27 5.50 -16.68
CA HIS A 24 -2.83 5.14 -15.38
C HIS A 24 -2.37 3.75 -14.95
N GLN A 25 -2.05 3.61 -13.67
CA GLN A 25 -1.62 2.34 -13.09
C GLN A 25 -2.57 1.83 -11.99
N PHE A 26 -3.57 2.60 -11.63
CA PHE A 26 -4.64 2.19 -10.72
C PHE A 26 -5.98 2.85 -11.09
N VAL A 27 -7.07 2.18 -10.73
CA VAL A 27 -8.44 2.69 -10.85
C VAL A 27 -9.21 2.37 -9.58
N ILE A 28 -9.86 3.38 -9.00
CA ILE A 28 -10.72 3.27 -7.83
C ILE A 28 -12.16 3.39 -8.31
N SER A 29 -13.01 2.39 -8.07
CA SER A 29 -14.37 2.33 -8.59
C SER A 29 -15.40 2.42 -7.47
N LYS A 30 -16.44 3.25 -7.65
CA LYS A 30 -17.57 3.26 -6.72
C LYS A 30 -18.17 1.86 -6.63
N ALA A 31 -18.33 1.36 -5.42
CA ALA A 31 -19.00 0.09 -5.19
C ALA A 31 -20.39 0.30 -4.63
N THR A 32 -20.51 1.17 -3.61
CA THR A 32 -21.76 1.39 -2.90
C THR A 32 -21.87 2.82 -2.40
N GLU A 33 -23.11 3.20 -2.01
CA GLU A 33 -23.41 4.44 -1.32
C GLU A 33 -24.51 4.20 -0.29
N GLY A 34 -24.33 4.72 0.92
CA GLY A 34 -25.27 4.53 2.01
C GLY A 34 -25.57 3.04 2.26
N GLY A 35 -26.78 2.76 2.71
CA GLY A 35 -27.15 1.40 3.08
C GLY A 35 -27.73 0.52 1.96
N THR A 36 -27.92 1.04 0.74
CA THR A 36 -28.74 0.33 -0.28
C THR A 36 -28.26 0.48 -1.73
N PHE A 37 -27.55 1.56 -2.06
CA PHE A 37 -27.11 1.77 -3.45
C PHE A 37 -25.89 0.93 -3.78
N LYS A 38 -25.96 0.18 -4.88
CA LYS A 38 -24.85 -0.56 -5.49
C LYS A 38 -24.58 0.01 -6.88
N ASP A 39 -23.32 0.37 -7.15
CA ASP A 39 -22.91 0.79 -8.49
C ASP A 39 -22.96 -0.39 -9.45
N LYS A 40 -23.68 -0.20 -10.56
CA LYS A 40 -23.93 -1.26 -11.56
C LYS A 40 -22.67 -1.68 -12.31
N TYR A 41 -21.67 -0.81 -12.41
CA TYR A 41 -20.42 -1.07 -13.13
C TYR A 41 -19.28 -1.56 -12.24
N TYR A 42 -19.46 -1.61 -10.90
CA TYR A 42 -18.39 -1.93 -9.97
C TYR A 42 -17.64 -3.22 -10.31
N ASN A 43 -18.37 -4.32 -10.44
CA ASN A 43 -17.75 -5.62 -10.67
C ASN A 43 -16.98 -5.67 -12.00
N ASP A 44 -17.56 -5.09 -13.07
CA ASP A 44 -16.93 -5.01 -14.39
C ASP A 44 -15.65 -4.15 -14.32
N ASN A 45 -15.75 -2.98 -13.69
CA ASN A 45 -14.61 -2.07 -13.56
C ASN A 45 -13.45 -2.73 -12.79
N ILE A 46 -13.72 -3.45 -11.70
CA ILE A 46 -12.67 -4.20 -10.96
C ILE A 46 -12.08 -5.30 -11.84
N ALA A 47 -12.92 -6.09 -12.53
CA ALA A 47 -12.45 -7.16 -13.39
C ALA A 47 -11.59 -6.64 -14.55
N ASP A 48 -12.05 -5.59 -15.25
CA ASP A 48 -11.32 -4.96 -16.34
C ASP A 48 -9.99 -4.36 -15.87
N THR A 49 -9.98 -3.65 -14.72
CA THR A 49 -8.77 -3.08 -14.12
C THR A 49 -7.73 -4.16 -13.85
N LYS A 50 -8.15 -5.25 -13.20
CA LYS A 50 -7.26 -6.39 -12.88
C LYS A 50 -6.76 -7.12 -14.11
N SER A 51 -7.62 -7.33 -15.12
CA SER A 51 -7.23 -7.99 -16.37
C SER A 51 -6.10 -7.27 -17.10
N LEU A 52 -6.03 -5.94 -16.92
CA LEU A 52 -5.00 -5.09 -17.48
C LEU A 52 -3.73 -4.98 -16.60
N GLY A 53 -3.68 -5.67 -15.47
CA GLY A 53 -2.55 -5.62 -14.53
C GLY A 53 -2.44 -4.31 -13.74
N LEU A 54 -3.53 -3.53 -13.68
CA LEU A 54 -3.60 -2.32 -12.88
C LEU A 54 -4.06 -2.64 -11.45
N ILE A 55 -3.70 -1.77 -10.49
CA ILE A 55 -4.22 -1.83 -9.13
C ILE A 55 -5.70 -1.43 -9.14
N SER A 56 -6.53 -2.23 -8.51
CA SER A 56 -7.99 -2.04 -8.43
C SER A 56 -8.43 -1.70 -7.03
N ALA A 57 -9.39 -0.77 -6.88
CA ALA A 57 -9.99 -0.49 -5.58
C ALA A 57 -11.48 -0.27 -5.66
N GLY A 58 -12.17 -0.52 -4.54
CA GLY A 58 -13.56 -0.19 -4.37
C GLY A 58 -13.77 0.89 -3.33
N TYR A 59 -14.62 1.89 -3.60
CA TYR A 59 -14.98 2.88 -2.59
C TYR A 59 -16.46 2.84 -2.22
N HIS A 60 -16.73 3.22 -0.98
CA HIS A 60 -18.06 3.43 -0.43
C HIS A 60 -18.27 4.91 -0.14
N PHE A 61 -19.27 5.51 -0.75
CA PHE A 61 -19.70 6.87 -0.42
C PHE A 61 -20.56 6.85 0.84
N ALA A 62 -20.06 7.45 1.92
CA ALA A 62 -20.67 7.39 3.24
C ALA A 62 -21.88 8.32 3.37
N ASN A 63 -23.00 7.78 3.87
CA ASN A 63 -24.19 8.56 4.24
C ASN A 63 -24.49 8.49 5.74
N PHE A 64 -23.65 7.81 6.53
CA PHE A 64 -23.89 7.64 7.96
C PHE A 64 -23.70 8.94 8.75
N GLN A 65 -24.48 9.06 9.82
CA GLN A 65 -24.46 10.19 10.75
C GLN A 65 -24.08 9.76 12.18
N ASP A 66 -23.86 8.46 12.38
CA ASP A 66 -23.51 7.85 13.65
C ASP A 66 -22.80 6.50 13.45
N LYS A 67 -22.19 5.99 14.51
CA LYS A 67 -21.45 4.72 14.50
C LYS A 67 -22.32 3.52 14.12
N SER A 68 -23.58 3.46 14.55
CA SER A 68 -24.47 2.34 14.24
C SER A 68 -24.80 2.28 12.76
N LYS A 69 -25.01 3.44 12.11
CA LYS A 69 -25.19 3.54 10.65
C LYS A 69 -23.92 3.19 9.91
N ALA A 70 -22.76 3.68 10.38
CA ALA A 70 -21.46 3.34 9.81
C ALA A 70 -21.22 1.82 9.76
N ILE A 71 -21.53 1.11 10.83
CA ILE A 71 -21.45 -0.37 10.90
C ILE A 71 -22.38 -1.02 9.87
N ARG A 72 -23.60 -0.53 9.69
CA ARG A 72 -24.55 -1.07 8.72
C ARG A 72 -24.06 -0.84 7.28
N GLU A 73 -23.60 0.36 6.97
CA GLU A 73 -23.06 0.71 5.65
C GLU A 73 -21.78 -0.08 5.35
N ALA A 74 -20.89 -0.28 6.33
CA ALA A 74 -19.69 -1.09 6.20
C ALA A 74 -20.02 -2.56 5.86
N ASN A 75 -21.01 -3.17 6.54
CA ASN A 75 -21.43 -4.53 6.26
C ASN A 75 -22.09 -4.65 4.87
N PHE A 76 -22.86 -3.65 4.46
CA PHE A 76 -23.42 -3.59 3.11
C PHE A 76 -22.30 -3.50 2.07
N PHE A 77 -21.35 -2.58 2.20
CA PHE A 77 -20.20 -2.48 1.33
C PHE A 77 -19.41 -3.81 1.29
N LYS A 78 -19.12 -4.40 2.46
CA LYS A 78 -18.39 -5.68 2.56
C LYS A 78 -19.09 -6.78 1.76
N SER A 79 -20.43 -6.89 1.85
CA SER A 79 -21.21 -7.90 1.13
C SER A 79 -21.09 -7.79 -0.39
N ILE A 80 -20.83 -6.59 -0.91
CA ILE A 80 -20.66 -6.32 -2.35
C ILE A 80 -19.19 -6.44 -2.77
N ALA A 81 -18.27 -5.86 -2.00
CA ALA A 81 -16.89 -5.69 -2.40
C ALA A 81 -16.04 -6.97 -2.29
N VAL A 82 -16.34 -7.85 -1.33
CA VAL A 82 -15.55 -9.06 -1.07
C VAL A 82 -15.45 -10.00 -2.27
N GLY A 83 -16.52 -10.12 -3.05
CA GLY A 83 -16.56 -10.99 -4.24
C GLY A 83 -15.67 -10.52 -5.38
N ALA A 84 -15.49 -9.21 -5.53
CA ALA A 84 -14.66 -8.60 -6.58
C ALA A 84 -13.16 -8.65 -6.25
N LYS A 85 -12.79 -8.85 -4.97
CA LYS A 85 -11.40 -8.94 -4.49
C LYS A 85 -10.54 -7.74 -4.92
N PRO A 86 -10.91 -6.50 -4.59
CA PRO A 86 -10.09 -5.33 -4.89
C PRO A 86 -8.75 -5.41 -4.16
N ASP A 87 -7.73 -4.70 -4.67
CA ASP A 87 -6.40 -4.66 -4.04
C ASP A 87 -6.38 -3.76 -2.80
N PHE A 88 -7.28 -2.78 -2.72
CA PHE A 88 -7.57 -2.00 -1.50
C PHE A 88 -9.01 -1.48 -1.51
N VAL A 89 -9.48 -0.98 -0.37
CA VAL A 89 -10.84 -0.47 -0.19
C VAL A 89 -10.84 0.90 0.46
N VAL A 90 -11.86 1.70 0.18
CA VAL A 90 -11.92 3.11 0.58
C VAL A 90 -13.23 3.43 1.27
N LEU A 91 -13.14 4.12 2.42
CA LEU A 91 -14.22 4.92 2.97
C LEU A 91 -14.13 6.33 2.38
N ASP A 92 -15.10 6.71 1.56
CA ASP A 92 -15.27 8.06 1.03
C ASP A 92 -16.14 8.86 2.01
N PHE A 93 -15.47 9.73 2.80
CA PHE A 93 -16.08 10.48 3.90
C PHE A 93 -16.14 11.97 3.55
N GLU A 94 -17.18 12.38 2.84
CA GLU A 94 -17.40 13.78 2.42
C GLU A 94 -18.86 14.24 2.52
N GLN A 95 -19.79 13.37 2.92
CA GLN A 95 -21.19 13.72 3.06
C GLN A 95 -21.41 14.58 4.32
N LYS A 96 -22.29 15.56 4.20
CA LYS A 96 -22.61 16.48 5.29
C LYS A 96 -22.94 15.75 6.61
N CYS A 97 -22.19 16.06 7.63
CA CYS A 97 -22.32 15.52 8.98
C CYS A 97 -22.11 16.61 10.04
N SER A 98 -22.18 16.27 11.30
CA SER A 98 -21.93 17.19 12.42
C SER A 98 -21.10 16.54 13.51
N GLY A 99 -20.25 17.34 14.16
CA GLY A 99 -19.40 16.88 15.27
C GLY A 99 -18.25 15.97 14.85
N ASP A 100 -17.64 15.33 15.83
CA ASP A 100 -16.53 14.37 15.63
C ASP A 100 -17.09 13.02 15.17
N MET A 101 -16.73 12.62 13.97
CA MET A 101 -17.15 11.37 13.34
C MET A 101 -16.07 10.28 13.37
N THR A 102 -14.96 10.51 14.05
CA THR A 102 -13.81 9.59 14.08
C THR A 102 -14.20 8.18 14.48
N ASP A 103 -14.98 8.00 15.56
CA ASP A 103 -15.35 6.66 16.05
C ASP A 103 -16.32 5.93 15.08
N ALA A 104 -17.10 6.67 14.30
CA ALA A 104 -17.95 6.11 13.24
C ALA A 104 -17.11 5.67 12.03
N CYS A 105 -16.20 6.54 11.58
CA CYS A 105 -15.25 6.21 10.50
C CYS A 105 -14.35 5.02 10.87
N LEU A 106 -13.85 4.97 12.11
CA LEU A 106 -13.05 3.85 12.59
C LEU A 106 -13.84 2.53 12.58
N ALA A 107 -15.09 2.54 13.05
CA ALA A 107 -15.93 1.35 13.05
C ALA A 107 -16.20 0.83 11.62
N PHE A 108 -16.37 1.74 10.65
CA PHE A 108 -16.50 1.40 9.24
C PHE A 108 -15.20 0.77 8.71
N LEU A 109 -14.07 1.46 8.88
CA LEU A 109 -12.76 1.07 8.36
C LEU A 109 -12.28 -0.26 8.96
N ASP A 110 -12.52 -0.49 10.26
CA ASP A 110 -12.18 -1.75 10.92
C ASP A 110 -12.91 -2.94 10.27
N ILE A 111 -14.19 -2.80 9.91
CA ILE A 111 -14.98 -3.85 9.24
C ILE A 111 -14.50 -4.10 7.82
N ILE A 112 -14.23 -3.06 7.05
CA ILE A 112 -13.83 -3.25 5.64
C ILE A 112 -12.38 -3.69 5.49
N SER A 113 -11.55 -3.51 6.51
CA SER A 113 -10.16 -4.02 6.54
C SER A 113 -10.05 -5.53 6.41
N ASP A 114 -11.13 -6.28 6.67
CA ASP A 114 -11.20 -7.72 6.42
C ASP A 114 -11.20 -8.08 4.91
N ILE A 115 -11.52 -7.12 4.03
CA ILE A 115 -11.57 -7.35 2.58
C ILE A 115 -10.17 -7.20 1.97
N ALA A 116 -9.53 -6.06 2.27
CA ALA A 116 -8.24 -5.63 1.74
C ALA A 116 -7.74 -4.44 2.57
N PRO A 117 -6.49 -3.95 2.40
CA PRO A 117 -6.01 -2.72 3.03
C PRO A 117 -7.02 -1.59 2.87
N ALA A 118 -7.46 -0.99 3.99
CA ALA A 118 -8.47 0.06 4.01
C ALA A 118 -7.83 1.44 4.14
N ILE A 119 -8.38 2.44 3.44
CA ILE A 119 -7.97 3.84 3.52
C ILE A 119 -9.19 4.75 3.65
N ILE A 120 -8.97 5.99 4.10
CA ILE A 120 -10.02 7.02 4.15
C ILE A 120 -9.77 8.12 3.13
N TYR A 121 -10.82 8.49 2.37
CA TYR A 121 -10.85 9.68 1.53
C TYR A 121 -11.62 10.79 2.22
N CYS A 122 -11.04 11.99 2.23
CA CYS A 122 -11.70 13.23 2.62
C CYS A 122 -10.90 14.46 2.17
N ASN A 123 -11.53 15.63 2.24
CA ASN A 123 -10.87 16.90 1.96
C ASN A 123 -10.32 17.55 3.25
N PRO A 124 -9.45 18.57 3.16
CA PRO A 124 -8.82 19.23 4.32
C PRO A 124 -9.81 19.80 5.34
N SER A 125 -10.96 20.32 4.90
CA SER A 125 -11.98 20.90 5.80
C SER A 125 -12.62 19.81 6.65
N TYR A 126 -13.00 18.68 6.03
CA TYR A 126 -13.59 17.54 6.73
C TYR A 126 -12.62 16.91 7.74
N ILE A 127 -11.33 16.82 7.39
CA ILE A 127 -10.29 16.36 8.32
C ILE A 127 -10.32 17.26 9.59
N LYS A 128 -10.29 18.56 9.39
CA LYS A 128 -10.21 19.52 10.50
C LYS A 128 -11.48 19.58 11.34
N GLU A 129 -12.65 19.47 10.70
CA GLU A 129 -13.94 19.69 11.34
C GLU A 129 -14.51 18.44 12.00
N HIS A 130 -14.21 17.25 11.48
CA HIS A 130 -14.91 16.02 11.84
C HIS A 130 -14.02 14.86 12.28
N LEU A 131 -12.70 15.02 12.23
CA LEU A 131 -11.78 13.91 12.56
C LEU A 131 -10.76 14.32 13.63
N ASN A 132 -10.31 13.34 14.41
CA ASN A 132 -9.22 13.49 15.36
C ASN A 132 -8.07 12.49 15.07
N SER A 133 -6.95 12.58 15.81
CA SER A 133 -5.74 11.83 15.52
C SER A 133 -5.88 10.31 15.58
N LYS A 134 -6.91 9.74 16.19
CA LYS A 134 -7.13 8.28 16.20
C LYS A 134 -7.32 7.69 14.81
N ILE A 135 -7.81 8.50 13.84
CA ILE A 135 -8.06 8.05 12.47
C ILE A 135 -6.78 7.76 11.71
N THR A 136 -5.63 8.29 12.13
CA THR A 136 -4.36 8.21 11.39
C THR A 136 -3.74 6.82 11.32
N LYS A 137 -4.33 5.84 12.03
CA LYS A 137 -3.99 4.43 11.83
C LYS A 137 -4.32 3.92 10.43
N TYR A 138 -5.23 4.60 9.72
CA TYR A 138 -5.56 4.33 8.32
C TYR A 138 -4.90 5.33 7.39
N PRO A 139 -4.39 4.90 6.21
CA PRO A 139 -3.80 5.80 5.23
C PRO A 139 -4.82 6.82 4.70
N LEU A 140 -4.32 8.00 4.31
CA LEU A 140 -5.14 9.10 3.79
C LEU A 140 -5.12 9.16 2.26
N TRP A 141 -6.30 9.23 1.65
CA TRP A 141 -6.51 9.76 0.30
C TRP A 141 -7.13 11.15 0.42
N VAL A 142 -6.35 12.19 0.11
CA VAL A 142 -6.78 13.58 0.27
C VAL A 142 -7.27 14.17 -1.05
N ALA A 143 -8.44 14.82 -1.04
CA ALA A 143 -8.91 15.65 -2.15
C ALA A 143 -8.53 17.11 -1.91
N HIS A 144 -7.70 17.69 -2.79
CA HIS A 144 -7.35 19.10 -2.72
C HIS A 144 -6.99 19.63 -4.10
N TYR A 145 -7.91 20.39 -4.69
CA TYR A 145 -7.82 20.83 -6.08
C TYR A 145 -7.15 22.19 -6.23
N GLY A 146 -6.53 22.45 -7.39
CA GLY A 146 -6.00 23.76 -7.74
C GLY A 146 -4.76 24.19 -6.96
N VAL A 147 -4.08 23.28 -6.29
CA VAL A 147 -2.86 23.52 -5.49
C VAL A 147 -1.66 22.77 -6.05
N LYS A 148 -0.45 23.22 -5.70
CA LYS A 148 0.80 22.55 -6.11
C LYS A 148 1.09 21.29 -5.29
N SER A 149 0.59 21.25 -4.05
CA SER A 149 0.66 20.11 -3.14
C SER A 149 -0.52 20.14 -2.19
N PRO A 150 -1.06 18.97 -1.76
CA PRO A 150 -2.21 18.96 -0.87
C PRO A 150 -1.80 19.44 0.52
N SER A 151 -2.71 20.15 1.19
CA SER A 151 -2.63 20.45 2.62
C SER A 151 -3.58 19.49 3.35
N PHE A 152 -3.18 19.06 4.52
CA PHE A 152 -3.97 18.22 5.42
C PHE A 152 -3.41 18.34 6.84
N THR A 153 -4.20 17.90 7.82
CA THR A 153 -3.79 17.85 9.23
C THR A 153 -3.88 16.42 9.73
N LEU A 154 -3.44 16.15 10.94
CA LEU A 154 -3.45 14.87 11.65
C LEU A 154 -2.44 13.84 11.11
N TRP A 155 -2.31 13.63 9.81
CA TRP A 155 -1.35 12.71 9.21
C TRP A 155 -0.02 13.40 8.91
N ASP A 156 1.08 12.63 8.96
CA ASP A 156 2.40 13.10 8.52
C ASP A 156 2.57 13.04 7.00
N LYS A 157 1.83 12.13 6.34
CA LYS A 157 1.87 11.92 4.89
C LYS A 157 0.52 11.43 4.37
N TYR A 158 0.24 11.72 3.10
CA TYR A 158 -0.88 11.10 2.36
C TYR A 158 -0.39 9.86 1.60
N SER A 159 -1.34 9.01 1.21
CA SER A 159 -1.10 7.86 0.33
C SER A 159 -1.57 8.10 -1.09
N ILE A 160 -2.70 8.81 -1.25
CA ILE A 160 -3.24 9.21 -2.55
C ILE A 160 -3.68 10.67 -2.46
N TRP A 161 -3.50 11.41 -3.56
CA TRP A 161 -3.98 12.77 -3.73
C TRP A 161 -4.86 12.87 -4.97
N GLN A 162 -6.15 13.18 -4.78
CA GLN A 162 -7.04 13.58 -5.85
C GLN A 162 -6.82 15.07 -6.10
N PHE A 163 -6.22 15.39 -7.26
CA PHE A 163 -5.77 16.74 -7.54
C PHE A 163 -6.70 17.54 -8.46
N THR A 164 -7.67 16.85 -9.11
CA THR A 164 -8.70 17.49 -9.93
C THR A 164 -9.90 16.56 -10.14
N ASP A 165 -11.08 17.16 -10.20
CA ASP A 165 -12.37 16.58 -10.61
C ASP A 165 -12.72 16.90 -12.08
N LYS A 166 -11.80 17.54 -12.82
CA LYS A 166 -12.00 18.05 -14.19
C LYS A 166 -10.98 17.49 -15.17
N GLY A 167 -10.48 16.27 -14.90
CA GLY A 167 -9.62 15.58 -15.84
C GLY A 167 -10.33 15.24 -17.15
N GLN A 168 -9.59 15.17 -18.23
CA GLN A 168 -10.09 14.75 -19.54
C GLN A 168 -9.22 13.62 -20.05
N ILE A 169 -9.85 12.54 -20.49
CA ILE A 169 -9.20 11.37 -21.06
C ILE A 169 -9.80 11.16 -22.46
N SER A 170 -8.95 11.00 -23.45
CA SER A 170 -9.41 10.77 -24.84
C SER A 170 -10.30 9.53 -24.93
N GLY A 171 -11.52 9.70 -25.45
CA GLY A 171 -12.50 8.63 -25.57
C GLY A 171 -13.31 8.31 -24.30
N VAL A 172 -13.13 9.06 -23.21
CA VAL A 172 -14.02 9.06 -22.04
C VAL A 172 -14.91 10.30 -22.10
N SER A 173 -16.22 10.10 -21.97
CA SER A 173 -17.19 11.20 -21.99
C SER A 173 -17.21 11.95 -20.66
N GLY A 174 -17.20 13.29 -20.73
CA GLY A 174 -17.26 14.16 -19.55
C GLY A 174 -15.92 14.28 -18.80
N TYR A 175 -16.00 14.73 -17.56
CA TYR A 175 -14.85 14.84 -16.68
C TYR A 175 -14.63 13.56 -15.90
N ILE A 176 -13.38 13.32 -15.52
CA ILE A 176 -12.94 12.21 -14.69
C ILE A 176 -12.01 12.70 -13.60
N ASP A 177 -12.10 12.12 -12.43
CA ASP A 177 -11.25 12.44 -11.30
C ASP A 177 -9.86 11.86 -11.50
N LEU A 178 -8.82 12.70 -11.31
CA LEU A 178 -7.43 12.30 -11.48
C LEU A 178 -6.67 12.31 -10.16
N ASN A 179 -5.84 11.30 -9.99
CA ASN A 179 -5.16 11.00 -8.75
C ASN A 179 -3.69 10.73 -8.95
N TYR A 180 -2.88 11.07 -7.92
CA TYR A 180 -1.53 10.57 -7.73
C TYR A 180 -1.45 9.71 -6.48
N MET A 181 -0.95 8.48 -6.63
CA MET A 181 -0.61 7.60 -5.52
C MET A 181 0.89 7.70 -5.24
N THR A 182 1.29 7.64 -3.97
CA THR A 182 2.70 7.59 -3.59
C THR A 182 3.31 6.23 -3.96
N ASP A 183 4.60 6.23 -4.29
CA ASP A 183 5.33 5.00 -4.64
C ASP A 183 5.34 4.00 -3.47
N ASP A 184 5.46 4.49 -2.23
CA ASP A 184 5.40 3.66 -1.02
C ASP A 184 4.08 2.88 -0.93
N PHE A 185 2.95 3.57 -1.10
CA PHE A 185 1.63 2.93 -1.01
C PHE A 185 1.39 1.98 -2.19
N TYR A 186 1.73 2.39 -3.40
CA TYR A 186 1.66 1.54 -4.59
C TYR A 186 2.45 0.25 -4.43
N ASN A 187 3.69 0.33 -3.97
CA ASN A 187 4.55 -0.83 -3.76
C ASN A 187 4.00 -1.75 -2.65
N SER A 188 3.39 -1.19 -1.61
CA SER A 188 2.74 -1.99 -0.55
C SER A 188 1.57 -2.82 -1.09
N LEU A 189 0.81 -2.29 -2.06
CA LEU A 189 -0.32 -2.97 -2.70
C LEU A 189 0.11 -4.04 -3.71
N LYS A 190 1.20 -3.82 -4.44
CA LYS A 190 1.75 -4.80 -5.41
C LYS A 190 2.36 -6.05 -4.77
N GLY A 191 2.16 -6.23 -3.47
CA GLY A 191 2.78 -7.33 -2.74
C GLY A 191 4.27 -7.10 -2.52
N GLY A 192 4.69 -5.83 -2.53
CA GLY A 192 5.92 -5.41 -1.92
C GLY A 192 5.84 -5.76 -0.43
N LYS A 193 6.09 -7.03 -0.09
CA LYS A 193 6.34 -7.44 1.29
C LYS A 193 7.29 -6.40 1.82
N LYS A 194 6.96 -5.74 2.94
CA LYS A 194 7.91 -4.91 3.67
C LYS A 194 9.19 -5.71 3.72
N LYS A 195 10.20 -5.26 2.97
CA LYS A 195 11.42 -6.04 2.87
C LYS A 195 11.94 -6.28 4.27
N VAL A 196 12.30 -7.50 4.56
CA VAL A 196 12.96 -7.82 5.82
C VAL A 196 14.32 -7.13 5.79
N LYS A 197 14.64 -6.38 6.84
CA LYS A 197 15.80 -5.47 6.83
C LYS A 197 17.12 -6.17 6.52
N TYR A 198 17.30 -7.39 7.04
CA TYR A 198 18.53 -8.15 6.88
C TYR A 198 18.25 -9.65 6.68
N VAL A 199 19.12 -10.31 5.91
CA VAL A 199 19.35 -11.75 5.93
C VAL A 199 20.85 -11.99 5.86
N VAL A 200 21.33 -12.96 6.63
CA VAL A 200 22.71 -13.41 6.58
C VAL A 200 22.77 -14.74 5.84
N ILE A 201 23.72 -14.88 4.92
CA ILE A 201 23.94 -16.10 4.14
C ILE A 201 25.36 -16.60 4.39
N SER A 202 25.52 -17.92 4.66
CA SER A 202 26.83 -18.55 4.71
C SER A 202 26.86 -19.87 3.95
N GLY A 203 28.04 -20.33 3.57
CA GLY A 203 28.25 -21.73 3.21
C GLY A 203 28.10 -22.64 4.43
N LYS A 204 27.85 -23.93 4.20
CA LYS A 204 27.95 -24.95 5.26
C LYS A 204 29.41 -25.07 5.72
N GLY A 205 29.61 -25.04 7.05
CA GLY A 205 30.92 -25.28 7.65
C GLY A 205 31.44 -24.16 8.55
N PRO A 206 32.75 -23.84 8.48
CA PRO A 206 33.40 -23.00 9.50
C PRO A 206 32.83 -21.60 9.66
N ASP A 207 32.27 -21.01 8.59
CA ASP A 207 31.76 -19.63 8.60
C ASP A 207 30.33 -19.52 9.17
N GLU A 208 29.64 -20.64 9.42
CA GLU A 208 28.30 -20.64 10.01
C GLU A 208 28.26 -19.97 11.40
N ARG A 209 29.33 -20.13 12.20
CA ARG A 209 29.39 -19.47 13.52
C ARG A 209 29.46 -17.97 13.40
N ALA A 210 30.27 -17.46 12.49
CA ALA A 210 30.38 -16.04 12.22
C ALA A 210 29.05 -15.47 11.69
N ALA A 211 28.36 -16.23 10.83
CA ALA A 211 27.03 -15.86 10.33
C ALA A 211 25.99 -15.78 11.47
N ASN A 212 25.99 -16.75 12.38
CA ASN A 212 25.07 -16.73 13.53
C ASN A 212 25.34 -15.53 14.46
N TYR A 213 26.60 -15.20 14.76
CA TYR A 213 26.92 -14.01 15.56
C TYR A 213 26.40 -12.72 14.92
N LEU A 214 26.54 -12.58 13.60
CA LEU A 214 26.01 -11.41 12.90
C LEU A 214 24.49 -11.40 12.88
N ALA A 215 23.86 -12.53 12.68
CA ALA A 215 22.41 -12.65 12.64
C ALA A 215 21.78 -12.35 14.00
N ASP A 216 22.37 -12.81 15.08
CA ASP A 216 21.96 -12.48 16.47
C ASP A 216 22.04 -10.97 16.72
N TYR A 217 23.12 -10.33 16.29
CA TYR A 217 23.28 -8.88 16.41
C TYR A 217 22.24 -8.11 15.58
N LEU A 218 21.98 -8.54 14.34
CA LEU A 218 21.03 -7.88 13.41
C LEU A 218 19.56 -8.31 13.64
N GLN A 219 19.31 -9.28 14.52
CA GLN A 219 18.00 -9.89 14.77
C GLN A 219 17.35 -10.38 13.47
N CYS A 220 18.06 -11.19 12.70
CA CYS A 220 17.64 -11.62 11.39
C CYS A 220 17.91 -13.13 11.14
N PRO A 221 17.27 -13.75 10.12
CA PRO A 221 17.50 -15.15 9.80
C PRO A 221 18.89 -15.41 9.19
N VAL A 222 19.41 -16.64 9.39
CA VAL A 222 20.56 -17.19 8.67
C VAL A 222 20.05 -18.19 7.62
N MET A 223 20.58 -18.10 6.41
CA MET A 223 20.31 -19.02 5.30
C MET A 223 21.63 -19.65 4.83
N THR A 224 21.53 -20.84 4.27
CA THR A 224 22.69 -21.49 3.62
C THR A 224 22.67 -21.26 2.12
N ASN A 225 23.84 -21.05 1.51
CA ASN A 225 23.99 -20.77 0.07
C ASN A 225 23.81 -21.99 -0.84
N ASP A 226 23.59 -23.18 -0.27
CA ASP A 226 23.34 -24.44 -1.02
C ASP A 226 21.87 -24.62 -1.42
N LYS A 227 20.99 -23.68 -1.06
CA LYS A 227 19.57 -23.72 -1.40
C LYS A 227 19.20 -22.55 -2.31
N THR A 228 18.41 -22.85 -3.34
CA THR A 228 17.78 -21.81 -4.16
C THR A 228 16.71 -21.12 -3.33
N PHE A 229 16.83 -19.80 -3.19
CA PHE A 229 15.88 -18.98 -2.46
C PHE A 229 15.74 -17.62 -3.15
N ASP A 230 14.53 -17.05 -3.13
CA ASP A 230 14.29 -15.70 -3.64
C ASP A 230 14.57 -14.67 -2.54
N TYR A 231 15.69 -13.96 -2.68
CA TYR A 231 16.14 -12.93 -1.74
C TYR A 231 15.59 -11.54 -2.07
N SER A 232 14.70 -11.38 -3.05
CA SER A 232 14.10 -10.09 -3.42
C SER A 232 13.31 -9.43 -2.28
N GLY A 233 12.85 -10.23 -1.30
CA GLY A 233 12.16 -9.80 -0.09
C GLY A 233 13.05 -9.21 1.02
N PHE A 234 14.37 -9.03 0.80
CA PHE A 234 15.29 -8.45 1.77
C PHE A 234 15.91 -7.15 1.27
N GLU A 235 16.12 -6.18 2.20
CA GLU A 235 16.82 -4.92 1.91
C GLU A 235 18.33 -5.14 1.83
N ASN A 236 18.86 -5.94 2.79
CA ASN A 236 20.28 -6.24 2.91
C ASN A 236 20.50 -7.74 2.97
N VAL A 237 21.26 -8.23 2.00
CA VAL A 237 21.67 -9.63 1.89
C VAL A 237 23.18 -9.68 2.15
N ILE A 238 23.59 -10.22 3.29
CA ILE A 238 24.99 -10.22 3.76
C ILE A 238 25.55 -11.64 3.68
N GLY A 239 26.55 -11.83 2.83
CA GLY A 239 27.30 -13.10 2.71
C GLY A 239 28.47 -13.16 3.69
N ILE A 240 28.68 -14.31 4.33
CA ILE A 240 29.75 -14.55 5.27
C ILE A 240 30.71 -15.62 4.77
N GLY A 241 31.97 -15.24 4.57
CA GLY A 241 33.03 -16.12 4.05
C GLY A 241 32.96 -16.32 2.53
N GLY A 242 33.90 -17.06 1.99
CA GLY A 242 33.97 -17.39 0.58
C GLY A 242 34.20 -16.17 -0.33
N LYS A 243 33.74 -16.29 -1.59
CA LYS A 243 33.84 -15.26 -2.63
C LYS A 243 32.45 -14.82 -3.08
N LYS A 244 32.34 -13.64 -3.70
CA LYS A 244 31.07 -13.05 -4.15
C LYS A 244 30.28 -13.99 -5.08
N GLU A 245 30.99 -14.73 -5.92
CA GLU A 245 30.45 -15.67 -6.89
C GLU A 245 29.76 -16.89 -6.24
N ASN A 246 30.00 -17.12 -4.95
CA ASN A 246 29.35 -18.20 -4.18
C ASN A 246 27.94 -17.83 -3.72
N TYR A 247 27.48 -16.59 -3.97
CA TYR A 247 26.23 -16.04 -3.44
C TYR A 247 25.27 -15.62 -4.56
N THR A 248 24.08 -15.26 -4.14
CA THR A 248 23.01 -14.75 -4.99
C THR A 248 23.34 -13.38 -5.63
N GLY A 249 22.73 -13.09 -6.76
CA GLY A 249 22.76 -11.75 -7.38
C GLY A 249 22.17 -10.61 -6.52
N TYR A 250 21.44 -10.96 -5.46
CA TYR A 250 20.91 -9.99 -4.48
C TYR A 250 21.91 -9.60 -3.39
N LEU A 251 23.12 -10.16 -3.38
CA LEU A 251 24.14 -9.87 -2.35
C LEU A 251 24.46 -8.37 -2.29
N THR A 252 24.21 -7.75 -1.14
CA THR A 252 24.51 -6.32 -0.90
C THR A 252 25.88 -6.12 -0.25
N ARG A 253 26.33 -7.07 0.54
CA ARG A 253 27.63 -7.03 1.22
C ARG A 253 28.22 -8.43 1.38
N LEU A 254 29.54 -8.53 1.25
CA LEU A 254 30.31 -9.71 1.60
C LEU A 254 31.25 -9.37 2.78
N ILE A 255 31.23 -10.18 3.84
CA ILE A 255 32.18 -10.13 4.93
C ILE A 255 32.99 -11.44 4.92
N SER A 256 34.25 -11.35 4.53
CA SER A 256 35.10 -12.52 4.33
C SER A 256 36.55 -12.16 4.68
N GLY A 257 37.28 -13.12 5.20
CA GLY A 257 38.70 -13.05 5.46
C GLY A 257 39.47 -14.12 4.71
N LYS A 258 40.80 -14.13 4.81
CA LYS A 258 41.68 -15.14 4.16
C LYS A 258 41.46 -16.57 4.66
N ASP A 259 40.89 -16.67 5.86
CA ASP A 259 40.54 -17.94 6.52
C ASP A 259 39.35 -17.70 7.47
N ARG A 260 38.83 -18.78 8.08
CA ARG A 260 37.68 -18.74 9.01
C ARG A 260 37.90 -17.82 10.22
N TYR A 261 39.13 -17.68 10.71
CA TYR A 261 39.42 -16.84 11.86
C TYR A 261 39.39 -15.36 11.47
N ALA A 262 39.97 -15.03 10.32
CA ALA A 262 39.90 -13.69 9.75
C ALA A 262 38.48 -13.29 9.37
N THR A 263 37.67 -14.22 8.85
CA THR A 263 36.24 -14.00 8.59
C THR A 263 35.48 -13.69 9.89
N ASN A 264 35.70 -14.49 10.93
CA ASN A 264 35.07 -14.25 12.25
C ASN A 264 35.47 -12.90 12.85
N GLN A 265 36.78 -12.55 12.76
CA GLN A 265 37.25 -11.24 13.19
C GLN A 265 36.59 -10.09 12.44
N ALA A 266 36.48 -10.21 11.11
CA ALA A 266 35.81 -9.20 10.27
C ALA A 266 34.34 -9.00 10.65
N VAL A 267 33.61 -10.08 11.00
CA VAL A 267 32.25 -10.00 11.51
C VAL A 267 32.20 -9.27 12.86
N LEU A 268 33.10 -9.59 13.79
CA LEU A 268 33.15 -8.92 15.09
C LEU A 268 33.47 -7.43 14.95
N ASP A 269 34.39 -7.06 14.04
CA ASP A 269 34.72 -5.67 13.76
C ASP A 269 33.55 -4.91 13.15
N PHE A 270 32.80 -5.55 12.23
CA PHE A 270 31.56 -4.99 11.67
C PHE A 270 30.52 -4.73 12.77
N ILE A 271 30.31 -5.66 13.70
CA ILE A 271 29.40 -5.50 14.82
C ILE A 271 29.84 -4.35 15.74
N LYS A 272 31.14 -4.28 16.10
CA LYS A 272 31.71 -3.21 16.93
C LYS A 272 31.55 -1.83 16.30
N ASN A 273 31.59 -1.74 14.98
CA ASN A 273 31.41 -0.50 14.24
C ASN A 273 29.92 -0.16 13.98
N GLY A 274 28.98 -0.80 14.69
CA GLY A 274 27.55 -0.51 14.60
C GLY A 274 26.90 -1.00 13.31
N GLY A 275 27.49 -2.02 12.65
CA GLY A 275 26.94 -2.59 11.43
C GLY A 275 27.14 -1.72 10.16
N LYS A 276 28.18 -0.89 10.16
CA LYS A 276 28.52 0.04 9.05
C LYS A 276 29.68 -0.47 8.19
#